data_92193fdb66f8a344f799a2a4a87fe101
#
_entry.id   92193fdb66f8a344f799a2a4a87fe101
#
_cell.length_a   1.000
_cell.length_b   1.000
_cell.length_c   1.000
_cell.angle_alpha   90.00
_cell.angle_beta   90.00
_cell.angle_gamma   90.00
#
_symmetry.space_group_name_H-M   'P 1'
#
loop_
_entity.id
_entity.type
_entity.pdbx_description
1 polymer ?
#
loop_
_entity_poly.entity_id
_entity_poly.type
_entity_poly.pdbx_seq_one_letter_code
_entity_poly.pdbx_strand_id
1 'polypeptide(L)'
;MKIAIIGSRGYPYVYSGYETLVRELSERLVEKGHFVRVYCHRPLFKKKPRYVNGIELIYTPSIETKFLSQIINSFFSFIHVCFSKVDIVFVVNSSNGPLGILTKLFSIKTCINVDGLEWLRPKWKGIGSIYYRISSKLSTKLYDQVVTDSLEMSKIYKKLYNTDSEIIAYGSTMVNEESNQFLSKFNLKKNDYYLIVGRLIPDNNSKLLIDGFINSGSNKKIVIVGDVPYKDNYAESVKNMSSNNIVFTGYICDRIELTTLYKNCYAYVHGHEFGGTNPTMINALDLNCQVLALDTAFNQEMLEDKTSIIFKKDLKSVANSFSDFEKTYSLLNKKNINYKLPIKYSWNYIVESYINLFLKITNFQNK
;
A
#
# COMPACT_ATOMS: atom_id res chain seq x y z
N MET A 1 -19.37 3.80 -17.46
CA MET A 1 -19.28 2.35 -17.20
C MET A 1 -19.81 2.01 -15.80
N LYS A 2 -20.27 0.77 -15.62
CA LYS A 2 -20.64 0.18 -14.32
C LYS A 2 -19.51 -0.71 -13.86
N ILE A 3 -18.78 -0.28 -12.83
CA ILE A 3 -17.55 -0.92 -12.35
C ILE A 3 -17.82 -1.53 -10.98
N ALA A 4 -17.55 -2.83 -10.82
CA ALA A 4 -17.60 -3.50 -9.51
C ALA A 4 -16.18 -3.71 -8.98
N ILE A 5 -15.95 -3.48 -7.70
CA ILE A 5 -14.66 -3.64 -7.03
C ILE A 5 -14.77 -4.68 -5.92
N ILE A 6 -13.94 -5.74 -6.00
CA ILE A 6 -13.93 -6.88 -5.07
C ILE A 6 -12.51 -7.08 -4.54
N GLY A 7 -12.39 -7.55 -3.29
CA GLY A 7 -11.13 -8.03 -2.73
C GLY A 7 -10.50 -7.11 -1.68
N SER A 8 -11.09 -5.94 -1.43
CA SER A 8 -10.77 -5.11 -0.25
C SER A 8 -11.74 -5.43 0.91
N ARG A 9 -11.46 -4.87 2.09
CA ARG A 9 -12.39 -4.96 3.22
C ARG A 9 -13.60 -4.06 3.10
N GLY A 10 -13.61 -3.16 2.11
CA GLY A 10 -14.72 -2.28 1.77
C GLY A 10 -14.41 -0.80 1.91
N TYR A 11 -15.41 0.02 1.63
CA TYR A 11 -15.34 1.48 1.59
C TYR A 11 -16.27 2.10 2.64
N PRO A 12 -15.87 3.15 3.37
CA PRO A 12 -14.60 3.88 3.34
C PRO A 12 -13.52 3.31 4.29
N TYR A 13 -13.60 2.04 4.65
CA TYR A 13 -12.65 1.40 5.56
C TYR A 13 -11.23 1.41 4.98
N VAL A 14 -10.26 1.93 5.74
CA VAL A 14 -8.86 2.01 5.34
C VAL A 14 -7.98 1.33 6.37
N TYR A 15 -7.36 0.22 5.97
CA TYR A 15 -6.44 -0.54 6.80
C TYR A 15 -5.09 -0.82 6.11
N SER A 16 -5.08 -0.93 4.77
CA SER A 16 -3.89 -1.27 4.00
C SER A 16 -3.82 -0.50 2.67
N GLY A 17 -2.78 -0.77 1.87
CA GLY A 17 -2.62 -0.17 0.54
C GLY A 17 -3.82 -0.43 -0.38
N TYR A 18 -4.39 -1.64 -0.35
CA TYR A 18 -5.56 -1.96 -1.17
C TYR A 18 -6.79 -1.13 -0.82
N GLU A 19 -7.07 -0.93 0.46
CA GLU A 19 -8.19 -0.09 0.88
C GLU A 19 -7.97 1.38 0.49
N THR A 20 -6.73 1.84 0.54
CA THR A 20 -6.37 3.18 0.03
C THR A 20 -6.61 3.27 -1.48
N LEU A 21 -6.13 2.28 -2.25
CA LEU A 21 -6.37 2.23 -3.71
C LEU A 21 -7.88 2.24 -4.01
N VAL A 22 -8.64 1.37 -3.36
CA VAL A 22 -10.08 1.25 -3.60
C VAL A 22 -10.80 2.55 -3.26
N ARG A 23 -10.46 3.21 -2.16
CA ARG A 23 -11.05 4.50 -1.79
C ARG A 23 -10.76 5.58 -2.84
N GLU A 24 -9.47 5.82 -3.09
CA GLU A 24 -9.03 6.90 -3.98
C GLU A 24 -9.51 6.70 -5.43
N LEU A 25 -9.50 5.44 -5.90
CA LEU A 25 -9.97 5.11 -7.24
C LEU A 25 -11.50 5.24 -7.33
N SER A 26 -12.25 4.70 -6.36
CA SER A 26 -13.71 4.72 -6.38
C SER A 26 -14.29 6.13 -6.37
N GLU A 27 -13.78 7.00 -5.49
CA GLU A 27 -14.24 8.39 -5.38
C GLU A 27 -14.01 9.13 -6.71
N ARG A 28 -12.83 9.03 -7.30
CA ARG A 28 -12.49 9.70 -8.56
C ARG A 28 -13.20 9.12 -9.78
N LEU A 29 -13.49 7.81 -9.78
CA LEU A 29 -14.31 7.22 -10.84
C LEU A 29 -15.74 7.74 -10.79
N VAL A 30 -16.32 7.93 -9.59
CA VAL A 30 -17.64 8.56 -9.43
C VAL A 30 -17.63 10.02 -9.89
N GLU A 31 -16.61 10.81 -9.51
CA GLU A 31 -16.43 12.19 -9.99
C GLU A 31 -16.36 12.29 -11.51
N LYS A 32 -15.82 11.26 -12.18
CA LYS A 32 -15.76 11.15 -13.65
C LYS A 32 -17.04 10.57 -14.29
N GLY A 33 -18.11 10.40 -13.50
CA GLY A 33 -19.42 9.97 -14.00
C GLY A 33 -19.57 8.46 -14.19
N HIS A 34 -18.67 7.63 -13.61
CA HIS A 34 -18.82 6.19 -13.62
C HIS A 34 -19.70 5.72 -12.45
N PHE A 35 -20.47 4.66 -12.66
CA PHE A 35 -21.16 3.97 -11.58
C PHE A 35 -20.19 2.98 -10.92
N VAL A 36 -19.97 3.15 -9.63
CA VAL A 36 -19.02 2.32 -8.87
C VAL A 36 -19.75 1.56 -7.77
N ARG A 37 -19.48 0.26 -7.69
CA ARG A 37 -19.94 -0.64 -6.64
C ARG A 37 -18.76 -1.27 -5.91
N VAL A 38 -18.73 -1.16 -4.57
CA VAL A 38 -17.68 -1.76 -3.74
C VAL A 38 -18.29 -2.82 -2.84
N TYR A 39 -17.66 -4.01 -2.82
CA TYR A 39 -18.05 -5.10 -1.92
C TYR A 39 -17.33 -4.95 -0.58
N CYS A 40 -18.12 -5.04 0.50
CA CYS A 40 -17.68 -4.77 1.86
C CYS A 40 -17.84 -5.99 2.76
N HIS A 41 -16.92 -6.20 3.70
CA HIS A 41 -17.03 -7.20 4.76
C HIS A 41 -18.11 -6.78 5.75
N ARG A 42 -19.25 -7.47 5.73
CA ARG A 42 -20.43 -7.10 6.52
C ARG A 42 -20.16 -6.90 8.02
N PRO A 43 -19.35 -7.72 8.71
CA PRO A 43 -19.10 -7.56 10.15
C PRO A 43 -18.31 -6.29 10.52
N LEU A 44 -17.53 -5.73 9.61
CA LEU A 44 -16.69 -4.55 9.87
C LEU A 44 -17.51 -3.25 9.90
N PHE A 45 -18.76 -3.27 9.46
CA PHE A 45 -19.60 -2.07 9.35
C PHE A 45 -20.81 -2.16 10.29
N LYS A 46 -20.84 -1.28 11.29
CA LYS A 46 -22.01 -1.15 12.20
C LYS A 46 -23.23 -0.60 11.44
N LYS A 47 -23.05 0.50 10.70
CA LYS A 47 -24.06 1.04 9.78
C LYS A 47 -23.78 0.51 8.38
N LYS A 48 -24.83 0.23 7.62
CA LYS A 48 -24.75 -0.38 6.29
C LYS A 48 -25.54 0.44 5.26
N PRO A 49 -25.18 1.71 5.05
CA PRO A 49 -25.85 2.51 4.03
C PRO A 49 -25.58 1.90 2.65
N ARG A 50 -26.59 1.95 1.78
CA ARG A 50 -26.46 1.47 0.41
C ARG A 50 -25.52 2.34 -0.43
N TYR A 51 -25.48 3.64 -0.18
CA TYR A 51 -24.64 4.59 -0.89
C TYR A 51 -23.85 5.45 0.10
N VAL A 52 -22.56 5.68 -0.23
CA VAL A 52 -21.69 6.64 0.44
C VAL A 52 -20.86 7.34 -0.63
N ASN A 53 -20.87 8.68 -0.68
CA ASN A 53 -20.15 9.48 -1.67
C ASN A 53 -20.42 9.05 -3.14
N GLY A 54 -21.67 8.67 -3.46
CA GLY A 54 -22.05 8.19 -4.79
C GLY A 54 -21.65 6.73 -5.10
N ILE A 55 -20.94 6.07 -4.23
CA ILE A 55 -20.49 4.68 -4.37
C ILE A 55 -21.55 3.73 -3.80
N GLU A 56 -22.00 2.74 -4.56
CA GLU A 56 -22.89 1.69 -4.08
C GLU A 56 -22.10 0.64 -3.27
N LEU A 57 -22.59 0.32 -2.06
CA LEU A 57 -21.95 -0.62 -1.15
C LEU A 57 -22.77 -1.91 -1.04
N ILE A 58 -22.13 -3.05 -1.25
CA ILE A 58 -22.71 -4.38 -1.10
C ILE A 58 -22.01 -5.08 0.06
N TYR A 59 -22.77 -5.42 1.10
CA TYR A 59 -22.26 -6.05 2.31
C TYR A 59 -22.40 -7.55 2.24
N THR A 60 -21.31 -8.25 1.91
CA THR A 60 -21.28 -9.71 1.82
C THR A 60 -20.78 -10.35 3.11
N PRO A 61 -21.21 -11.60 3.42
CA PRO A 61 -20.75 -12.30 4.61
C PRO A 61 -19.23 -12.43 4.66
N SER A 62 -18.67 -12.35 5.87
CA SER A 62 -17.28 -12.69 6.16
C SER A 62 -17.15 -13.19 7.60
N ILE A 63 -16.09 -13.95 7.88
CA ILE A 63 -15.70 -14.37 9.23
C ILE A 63 -14.34 -13.75 9.50
N GLU A 64 -14.29 -12.73 10.36
CA GLU A 64 -13.11 -11.90 10.58
C GLU A 64 -12.00 -12.66 11.32
N THR A 65 -11.34 -13.58 10.59
CA THR A 65 -10.14 -14.29 10.99
C THR A 65 -9.00 -14.00 10.03
N LYS A 66 -7.78 -14.34 10.43
CA LYS A 66 -6.56 -14.11 9.62
C LYS A 66 -6.62 -14.75 8.22
N PHE A 67 -7.30 -15.88 8.07
CA PHE A 67 -7.30 -16.69 6.84
C PHE A 67 -8.63 -16.68 6.10
N LEU A 68 -9.76 -16.72 6.81
CA LEU A 68 -11.05 -16.94 6.19
C LEU A 68 -11.76 -15.65 5.78
N SER A 69 -11.45 -14.51 6.40
CA SER A 69 -12.19 -13.27 6.17
C SER A 69 -12.25 -12.88 4.70
N GLN A 70 -11.09 -12.85 4.04
CA GLN A 70 -11.00 -12.48 2.63
C GLN A 70 -11.64 -13.53 1.72
N ILE A 71 -11.38 -14.81 1.96
CA ILE A 71 -11.87 -15.91 1.10
C ILE A 71 -13.40 -15.97 1.11
N ILE A 72 -14.00 -15.93 2.29
CA ILE A 72 -15.47 -16.00 2.43
C ILE A 72 -16.13 -14.75 1.84
N ASN A 73 -15.65 -13.56 2.17
CA ASN A 73 -16.19 -12.34 1.61
C ASN A 73 -16.11 -12.33 0.08
N SER A 74 -14.94 -12.65 -0.46
CA SER A 74 -14.72 -12.68 -1.91
C SER A 74 -15.63 -13.71 -2.58
N PHE A 75 -15.77 -14.92 -2.04
CA PHE A 75 -16.64 -15.95 -2.59
C PHE A 75 -18.09 -15.47 -2.77
N PHE A 76 -18.70 -14.90 -1.72
CA PHE A 76 -20.06 -14.35 -1.81
C PHE A 76 -20.14 -13.12 -2.73
N SER A 77 -19.10 -12.31 -2.76
CA SER A 77 -19.02 -11.14 -3.66
C SER A 77 -18.98 -11.56 -5.13
N PHE A 78 -18.19 -12.58 -5.45
CA PHE A 78 -18.13 -13.14 -6.81
C PHE A 78 -19.45 -13.78 -7.24
N ILE A 79 -20.11 -14.54 -6.36
CA ILE A 79 -21.46 -15.05 -6.65
C ILE A 79 -22.43 -13.91 -6.94
N HIS A 80 -22.49 -12.90 -6.06
CA HIS A 80 -23.40 -11.77 -6.26
C HIS A 80 -23.12 -10.99 -7.55
N VAL A 81 -21.85 -10.76 -7.88
CA VAL A 81 -21.53 -10.02 -9.10
C VAL A 81 -21.88 -10.77 -10.38
N CYS A 82 -21.82 -12.11 -10.37
CA CYS A 82 -22.23 -12.93 -11.51
C CYS A 82 -23.69 -12.72 -11.93
N PHE A 83 -24.56 -12.35 -10.99
CA PHE A 83 -25.98 -12.03 -11.25
C PHE A 83 -26.26 -10.52 -11.31
N SER A 84 -25.21 -9.70 -11.35
CA SER A 84 -25.29 -8.23 -11.39
C SER A 84 -24.99 -7.71 -12.79
N LYS A 85 -25.67 -6.63 -13.17
CA LYS A 85 -25.39 -5.93 -14.44
C LYS A 85 -24.20 -4.96 -14.24
N VAL A 86 -23.00 -5.42 -14.54
CA VAL A 86 -21.75 -4.63 -14.50
C VAL A 86 -21.01 -4.77 -15.82
N ASP A 87 -20.25 -3.75 -16.20
CA ASP A 87 -19.44 -3.77 -17.43
C ASP A 87 -18.09 -4.42 -17.18
N ILE A 88 -17.52 -4.23 -15.98
CA ILE A 88 -16.23 -4.79 -15.59
C ILE A 88 -16.17 -5.03 -14.07
N VAL A 89 -15.42 -6.07 -13.68
CA VAL A 89 -15.06 -6.35 -12.29
C VAL A 89 -13.57 -6.10 -12.11
N PHE A 90 -13.23 -5.13 -11.27
CA PHE A 90 -11.87 -4.89 -10.80
C PHE A 90 -11.64 -5.64 -9.49
N VAL A 91 -10.64 -6.49 -9.45
CA VAL A 91 -10.33 -7.32 -8.29
C VAL A 91 -8.96 -6.92 -7.73
N VAL A 92 -8.88 -6.76 -6.42
CA VAL A 92 -7.60 -6.53 -5.74
C VAL A 92 -7.20 -7.79 -4.97
N ASN A 93 -5.89 -8.01 -4.86
CA ASN A 93 -5.23 -9.11 -4.18
C ASN A 93 -5.27 -10.46 -4.94
N SER A 94 -4.08 -10.99 -5.21
CA SER A 94 -3.87 -12.27 -5.91
C SER A 94 -4.49 -13.49 -5.21
N SER A 95 -4.85 -13.40 -3.91
CA SER A 95 -5.61 -14.46 -3.23
C SER A 95 -6.95 -14.77 -3.90
N ASN A 96 -7.50 -13.85 -4.67
CA ASN A 96 -8.75 -14.01 -5.41
C ASN A 96 -8.57 -14.71 -6.78
N GLY A 97 -7.35 -15.10 -7.13
CA GLY A 97 -7.04 -15.76 -8.40
C GLY A 97 -7.98 -16.92 -8.76
N PRO A 98 -8.25 -17.90 -7.85
CA PRO A 98 -9.15 -19.01 -8.13
C PRO A 98 -10.59 -18.60 -8.45
N LEU A 99 -11.07 -17.52 -7.85
CA LEU A 99 -12.45 -17.07 -8.01
C LEU A 99 -12.76 -16.46 -9.38
N GLY A 100 -11.73 -16.11 -10.15
CA GLY A 100 -11.87 -15.69 -11.54
C GLY A 100 -12.59 -16.70 -12.43
N ILE A 101 -12.63 -17.98 -12.03
CA ILE A 101 -13.39 -19.01 -12.76
C ILE A 101 -14.89 -18.68 -12.80
N LEU A 102 -15.44 -18.11 -11.72
CA LEU A 102 -16.85 -17.74 -11.66
C LEU A 102 -17.18 -16.65 -12.69
N THR A 103 -16.46 -15.55 -12.69
CA THR A 103 -16.69 -14.47 -13.67
C THR A 103 -16.43 -14.92 -15.10
N LYS A 104 -15.46 -15.80 -15.32
CA LYS A 104 -15.17 -16.36 -16.64
C LYS A 104 -16.33 -17.22 -17.16
N LEU A 105 -16.96 -18.05 -16.31
CA LEU A 105 -18.14 -18.85 -16.67
C LEU A 105 -19.35 -17.98 -17.08
N PHE A 106 -19.48 -16.79 -16.48
CA PHE A 106 -20.53 -15.83 -16.78
C PHE A 106 -20.14 -14.81 -17.86
N SER A 107 -18.96 -14.97 -18.49
CA SER A 107 -18.43 -14.07 -19.54
C SER A 107 -18.33 -12.59 -19.10
N ILE A 108 -18.10 -12.36 -17.80
CA ILE A 108 -17.94 -11.02 -17.23
C ILE A 108 -16.48 -10.58 -17.42
N LYS A 109 -16.28 -9.38 -17.92
CA LYS A 109 -14.96 -8.78 -18.09
C LYS A 109 -14.30 -8.47 -16.74
N THR A 110 -13.02 -8.78 -16.63
CA THR A 110 -12.30 -8.71 -15.36
C THR A 110 -10.88 -8.19 -15.51
N CYS A 111 -10.40 -7.46 -14.51
CA CYS A 111 -8.97 -7.28 -14.29
C CYS A 111 -8.63 -7.48 -12.81
N ILE A 112 -7.41 -7.93 -12.54
CA ILE A 112 -6.93 -8.18 -11.18
C ILE A 112 -5.63 -7.43 -10.92
N ASN A 113 -5.60 -6.65 -9.83
CA ASN A 113 -4.37 -6.06 -9.30
C ASN A 113 -3.68 -7.08 -8.39
N VAL A 114 -2.44 -7.42 -8.73
CA VAL A 114 -1.61 -8.38 -8.01
C VAL A 114 -0.41 -7.66 -7.45
N ASP A 115 -0.59 -7.03 -6.31
CA ASP A 115 0.51 -6.43 -5.58
C ASP A 115 1.09 -7.44 -4.57
N GLY A 116 2.39 -7.35 -4.37
CA GLY A 116 3.11 -8.11 -3.36
C GLY A 116 3.37 -9.58 -3.71
N LEU A 117 4.51 -10.05 -3.21
CA LEU A 117 4.90 -11.46 -3.30
C LEU A 117 4.47 -12.16 -2.02
N GLU A 118 3.15 -12.30 -1.82
CA GLU A 118 2.56 -12.77 -0.56
C GLU A 118 3.13 -14.12 -0.12
N TRP A 119 3.47 -15.01 -1.05
CA TRP A 119 4.05 -16.32 -0.73
C TRP A 119 5.48 -16.25 -0.16
N LEU A 120 6.17 -15.11 -0.27
CA LEU A 120 7.48 -14.89 0.33
C LEU A 120 7.39 -14.28 1.73
N ARG A 121 6.23 -13.74 2.12
CA ARG A 121 6.07 -13.07 3.41
C ARG A 121 6.10 -14.07 4.57
N PRO A 122 6.82 -13.76 5.66
CA PRO A 122 6.95 -14.64 6.82
C PRO A 122 5.62 -15.08 7.44
N LYS A 123 4.56 -14.28 7.29
CA LYS A 123 3.21 -14.59 7.80
C LYS A 123 2.54 -15.77 7.08
N TRP A 124 2.97 -16.11 5.85
CA TRP A 124 2.40 -17.16 5.02
C TRP A 124 3.37 -18.32 4.86
N LYS A 125 3.44 -19.22 5.87
CA LYS A 125 4.27 -20.42 5.82
C LYS A 125 3.43 -21.64 5.42
N GLY A 126 4.09 -22.67 4.86
CA GLY A 126 3.45 -23.94 4.54
C GLY A 126 2.31 -23.78 3.54
N ILE A 127 1.12 -24.28 3.87
CA ILE A 127 -0.07 -24.32 2.98
C ILE A 127 -0.47 -22.90 2.50
N GLY A 128 -0.31 -21.88 3.35
CA GLY A 128 -0.63 -20.50 2.95
C GLY A 128 0.26 -19.98 1.82
N SER A 129 1.55 -20.25 1.86
CA SER A 129 2.49 -19.90 0.78
C SER A 129 2.15 -20.63 -0.52
N ILE A 130 1.83 -21.93 -0.45
CA ILE A 130 1.41 -22.74 -1.61
C ILE A 130 0.13 -22.17 -2.22
N TYR A 131 -0.87 -21.86 -1.38
CA TYR A 131 -2.12 -21.24 -1.82
C TYR A 131 -1.87 -19.95 -2.61
N TYR A 132 -1.09 -19.00 -2.05
CA TYR A 132 -0.81 -17.74 -2.72
C TYR A 132 -0.05 -17.93 -4.04
N ARG A 133 0.87 -18.89 -4.11
CA ARG A 133 1.61 -19.20 -5.34
C ARG A 133 0.70 -19.74 -6.44
N ILE A 134 -0.22 -20.63 -6.08
CA ILE A 134 -1.24 -21.18 -7.01
C ILE A 134 -2.22 -20.06 -7.41
N SER A 135 -2.71 -19.27 -6.44
CA SER A 135 -3.63 -18.17 -6.71
C SER A 135 -3.04 -17.12 -7.64
N SER A 136 -1.77 -16.75 -7.45
CA SER A 136 -1.08 -15.82 -8.35
C SER A 136 -0.96 -16.37 -9.77
N LYS A 137 -0.67 -17.68 -9.93
CA LYS A 137 -0.69 -18.33 -11.24
C LYS A 137 -2.09 -18.34 -11.84
N LEU A 138 -3.14 -18.61 -11.07
CA LEU A 138 -4.52 -18.61 -11.55
C LEU A 138 -5.00 -17.19 -11.91
N SER A 139 -4.52 -16.15 -11.21
CA SER A 139 -4.77 -14.77 -11.60
C SER A 139 -4.36 -14.47 -13.04
N THR A 140 -3.26 -15.06 -13.51
CA THR A 140 -2.80 -14.86 -14.89
C THR A 140 -3.55 -15.68 -15.95
N LYS A 141 -4.40 -16.62 -15.53
CA LYS A 141 -5.13 -17.54 -16.44
C LYS A 141 -6.63 -17.29 -16.50
N LEU A 142 -7.18 -16.74 -15.42
CA LEU A 142 -8.63 -16.65 -15.23
C LEU A 142 -9.18 -15.24 -15.38
N TYR A 143 -8.31 -14.22 -15.38
CA TYR A 143 -8.70 -12.81 -15.58
C TYR A 143 -8.29 -12.34 -16.98
N ASP A 144 -9.05 -11.38 -17.54
CA ASP A 144 -8.77 -10.84 -18.86
C ASP A 144 -7.47 -10.01 -18.86
N GLN A 145 -7.18 -9.30 -17.74
CA GLN A 145 -5.95 -8.53 -17.61
C GLN A 145 -5.40 -8.57 -16.17
N VAL A 146 -4.06 -8.66 -16.06
CA VAL A 146 -3.33 -8.51 -14.81
C VAL A 146 -2.76 -7.09 -14.71
N VAL A 147 -2.92 -6.47 -13.55
CA VAL A 147 -2.31 -5.18 -13.19
C VAL A 147 -1.27 -5.42 -12.12
N THR A 148 -0.08 -4.89 -12.31
CA THR A 148 0.99 -4.81 -11.30
C THR A 148 1.23 -3.37 -10.93
N ASP A 149 1.70 -3.12 -9.72
CA ASP A 149 1.90 -1.76 -9.20
C ASP A 149 3.32 -1.21 -9.45
N SER A 150 4.24 -2.04 -9.99
CA SER A 150 5.62 -1.68 -10.25
C SER A 150 6.19 -2.45 -11.44
N LEU A 151 7.24 -1.92 -12.05
CA LEU A 151 7.97 -2.58 -13.13
C LEU A 151 8.63 -3.87 -12.63
N GLU A 152 9.21 -3.86 -11.42
CA GLU A 152 9.85 -5.05 -10.85
C GLU A 152 8.83 -6.17 -10.62
N MET A 153 7.60 -5.85 -10.16
CA MET A 153 6.53 -6.82 -10.03
C MET A 153 6.12 -7.39 -11.40
N SER A 154 6.02 -6.54 -12.43
CA SER A 154 5.73 -6.95 -13.81
C SER A 154 6.80 -7.91 -14.35
N LYS A 155 8.10 -7.62 -14.16
CA LYS A 155 9.21 -8.50 -14.52
C LYS A 155 9.11 -9.86 -13.82
N ILE A 156 8.75 -9.88 -12.52
CA ILE A 156 8.59 -11.11 -11.76
C ILE A 156 7.43 -11.96 -12.32
N TYR A 157 6.27 -11.36 -12.60
CA TYR A 157 5.13 -12.08 -13.19
C TYR A 157 5.44 -12.58 -14.60
N LYS A 158 6.15 -11.79 -15.41
CA LYS A 158 6.64 -12.23 -16.74
C LYS A 158 7.57 -13.43 -16.62
N LYS A 159 8.53 -13.40 -15.68
CA LYS A 159 9.49 -14.48 -15.45
C LYS A 159 8.82 -15.76 -14.93
N LEU A 160 7.90 -15.64 -13.96
CA LEU A 160 7.30 -16.80 -13.29
C LEU A 160 6.15 -17.43 -14.09
N TYR A 161 5.36 -16.63 -14.79
CA TYR A 161 4.10 -17.05 -15.39
C TYR A 161 4.01 -16.76 -16.89
N ASN A 162 5.05 -16.17 -17.49
CA ASN A 162 5.09 -15.71 -18.89
C ASN A 162 3.88 -14.83 -19.26
N THR A 163 3.50 -13.92 -18.34
CA THR A 163 2.32 -13.05 -18.49
C THR A 163 2.76 -11.61 -18.47
N ASP A 164 2.30 -10.85 -19.46
CA ASP A 164 2.43 -9.40 -19.48
C ASP A 164 1.36 -8.77 -18.59
N SER A 165 1.70 -7.68 -17.91
CA SER A 165 0.79 -6.93 -17.04
C SER A 165 0.79 -5.45 -17.40
N GLU A 166 -0.34 -4.79 -17.17
CA GLU A 166 -0.37 -3.33 -17.13
C GLU A 166 0.24 -2.83 -15.83
N ILE A 167 1.10 -1.82 -15.91
CA ILE A 167 1.79 -1.27 -14.74
C ILE A 167 1.06 -0.01 -14.31
N ILE A 168 0.35 -0.07 -13.17
CA ILE A 168 -0.37 1.07 -12.60
C ILE A 168 -0.03 1.15 -11.11
N ALA A 169 0.77 2.13 -10.75
CA ALA A 169 1.28 2.34 -9.40
C ALA A 169 0.19 2.82 -8.42
N TYR A 170 0.56 2.96 -7.14
CA TYR A 170 -0.23 3.71 -6.16
C TYR A 170 0.13 5.20 -6.21
N GLY A 171 -0.76 6.04 -5.67
CA GLY A 171 -0.56 7.49 -5.59
C GLY A 171 -0.33 7.99 -4.17
N SER A 172 0.21 9.21 -4.07
CA SER A 172 0.32 9.92 -2.80
C SER A 172 -1.05 10.33 -2.27
N THR A 173 -1.20 10.26 -0.94
CA THR A 173 -2.40 10.72 -0.24
C THR A 173 -2.14 11.96 0.62
N MET A 174 -0.97 12.57 0.48
CA MET A 174 -0.58 13.72 1.28
C MET A 174 -1.31 14.99 0.85
N VAL A 175 -1.43 15.93 1.78
CA VAL A 175 -2.09 17.22 1.61
C VAL A 175 -1.07 18.36 1.80
N ASN A 176 -1.43 19.59 1.44
CA ASN A 176 -0.51 20.71 1.60
C ASN A 176 -0.52 21.31 3.03
N GLU A 177 -1.54 21.00 3.81
CA GLU A 177 -1.77 21.53 5.13
C GLU A 177 -0.89 20.87 6.20
N GLU A 178 -0.55 21.64 7.26
CA GLU A 178 0.23 21.17 8.41
C GLU A 178 -0.41 21.62 9.72
N SER A 179 -0.21 20.83 10.78
CA SER A 179 -0.63 21.14 12.15
C SER A 179 0.57 21.30 13.07
N ASN A 180 0.98 22.55 13.33
CA ASN A 180 2.10 22.82 14.24
C ASN A 180 1.85 22.30 15.67
N GLN A 181 0.60 22.24 16.12
CA GLN A 181 0.24 21.73 17.44
C GLN A 181 0.49 20.23 17.57
N PHE A 182 0.46 19.49 16.45
CA PHE A 182 0.63 18.05 16.47
C PHE A 182 2.05 17.62 16.85
N LEU A 183 3.07 18.32 16.40
CA LEU A 183 4.47 18.05 16.78
C LEU A 183 4.69 18.23 18.27
N SER A 184 4.07 19.26 18.86
CA SER A 184 4.19 19.57 20.30
C SER A 184 3.61 18.47 21.18
N LYS A 185 2.56 17.76 20.71
CA LYS A 185 1.95 16.62 21.43
C LYS A 185 2.96 15.50 21.73
N PHE A 186 3.97 15.34 20.90
CA PHE A 186 5.02 14.32 21.03
C PHE A 186 6.39 14.91 21.38
N ASN A 187 6.45 16.18 21.78
CA ASN A 187 7.70 16.90 22.04
C ASN A 187 8.69 16.78 20.88
N LEU A 188 8.19 16.94 19.63
CA LEU A 188 9.00 16.88 18.40
C LEU A 188 9.35 18.30 17.93
N LYS A 189 10.54 18.43 17.35
CA LYS A 189 11.00 19.65 16.69
C LYS A 189 11.27 19.35 15.21
N LYS A 190 11.11 20.36 14.37
CA LYS A 190 11.40 20.27 12.94
C LYS A 190 12.86 19.86 12.70
N ASN A 191 13.09 18.92 11.78
CA ASN A 191 14.39 18.37 11.39
C ASN A 191 15.17 17.73 12.57
N ASP A 192 14.48 17.25 13.59
CA ASP A 192 15.10 16.69 14.79
C ASP A 192 14.67 15.24 15.08
N TYR A 193 14.01 14.60 14.13
CA TYR A 193 13.62 13.20 14.25
C TYR A 193 13.62 12.46 12.92
N TYR A 194 13.95 11.17 12.98
CA TYR A 194 13.73 10.21 11.91
C TYR A 194 12.29 9.70 11.97
N LEU A 195 11.70 9.39 10.81
CA LEU A 195 10.31 8.94 10.71
C LEU A 195 10.24 7.56 10.07
N ILE A 196 9.56 6.62 10.73
CA ILE A 196 9.15 5.32 10.21
C ILE A 196 7.62 5.32 10.15
N VAL A 197 7.05 4.97 8.99
CA VAL A 197 5.59 4.83 8.84
C VAL A 197 5.27 3.46 8.25
N GLY A 198 4.47 2.67 8.99
CA GLY A 198 4.07 1.35 8.53
C GLY A 198 3.49 0.48 9.63
N ARG A 199 2.93 -0.66 9.22
CA ARG A 199 2.43 -1.64 10.18
C ARG A 199 3.59 -2.25 10.98
N LEU A 200 3.37 -2.55 12.25
CA LEU A 200 4.37 -3.24 13.09
C LEU A 200 4.33 -4.75 12.80
N ILE A 201 4.89 -5.14 11.65
CA ILE A 201 5.00 -6.52 11.19
C ILE A 201 6.45 -6.85 10.81
N PRO A 202 6.89 -8.11 10.88
CA PRO A 202 8.29 -8.48 10.67
C PRO A 202 8.90 -7.99 9.36
N ASP A 203 8.15 -8.07 8.26
CA ASP A 203 8.62 -7.69 6.92
C ASP A 203 8.73 -6.16 6.68
N ASN A 204 8.32 -5.34 7.65
CA ASN A 204 8.60 -3.90 7.65
C ASN A 204 9.86 -3.53 8.45
N ASN A 205 10.49 -4.49 9.12
CA ASN A 205 11.78 -4.37 9.80
C ASN A 205 11.86 -3.29 10.89
N SER A 206 10.75 -2.83 11.46
CA SER A 206 10.75 -1.73 12.45
C SER A 206 11.71 -1.99 13.61
N LYS A 207 11.79 -3.25 14.11
CA LYS A 207 12.74 -3.60 15.18
C LYS A 207 14.19 -3.40 14.75
N LEU A 208 14.58 -3.91 13.58
CA LEU A 208 15.93 -3.76 13.04
C LEU A 208 16.31 -2.28 12.85
N LEU A 209 15.36 -1.46 12.36
CA LEU A 209 15.58 -0.03 12.17
C LEU A 209 15.80 0.70 13.51
N ILE A 210 15.03 0.37 14.54
CA ILE A 210 15.19 0.94 15.89
C ILE A 210 16.51 0.48 16.51
N ASP A 211 16.85 -0.81 16.42
CA ASP A 211 18.13 -1.34 16.90
C ASP A 211 19.31 -0.64 16.20
N GLY A 212 19.22 -0.43 14.87
CA GLY A 212 20.23 0.30 14.11
C GLY A 212 20.34 1.78 14.50
N PHE A 213 19.21 2.44 14.74
CA PHE A 213 19.19 3.80 15.27
C PHE A 213 19.88 3.90 16.63
N ILE A 214 19.60 3.01 17.58
CA ILE A 214 20.26 2.97 18.88
C ILE A 214 21.77 2.79 18.69
N ASN A 215 22.18 1.84 17.85
CA ASN A 215 23.61 1.54 17.61
C ASN A 215 24.35 2.65 16.83
N SER A 216 23.65 3.54 16.14
CA SER A 216 24.25 4.68 15.45
C SER A 216 24.76 5.77 16.41
N GLY A 217 24.25 5.78 17.64
CA GLY A 217 24.55 6.83 18.63
C GLY A 217 23.97 8.19 18.29
N SER A 218 23.00 8.28 17.39
CA SER A 218 22.32 9.53 17.02
C SER A 218 21.66 10.19 18.24
N ASN A 219 21.83 11.49 18.39
CA ASN A 219 21.18 12.28 19.44
C ASN A 219 19.75 12.73 19.10
N LYS A 220 19.27 12.40 17.88
CA LYS A 220 17.91 12.75 17.43
C LYS A 220 16.86 11.81 18.03
N LYS A 221 15.60 12.06 17.71
CA LYS A 221 14.51 11.10 17.99
C LYS A 221 14.25 10.21 16.79
N ILE A 222 13.63 9.05 17.04
CA ILE A 222 13.00 8.23 16.02
C ILE A 222 11.53 8.09 16.34
N VAL A 223 10.68 8.40 15.37
CA VAL A 223 9.22 8.39 15.49
C VAL A 223 8.65 7.26 14.66
N ILE A 224 7.88 6.38 15.29
CA ILE A 224 7.26 5.22 14.66
C ILE A 224 5.75 5.45 14.59
N VAL A 225 5.22 5.57 13.37
CA VAL A 225 3.79 5.72 13.08
C VAL A 225 3.24 4.41 12.57
N GLY A 226 2.19 3.93 13.21
CA GLY A 226 1.48 2.73 12.81
C GLY A 226 1.33 1.72 13.94
N ASP A 227 0.52 0.71 13.68
CA ASP A 227 0.22 -0.38 14.62
C ASP A 227 -0.32 -1.59 13.81
N VAL A 228 -0.81 -2.59 14.51
CA VAL A 228 -1.62 -3.68 13.98
C VAL A 228 -2.94 -3.75 14.75
N PRO A 229 -4.10 -4.05 14.09
CA PRO A 229 -5.43 -4.03 14.75
C PRO A 229 -5.73 -5.31 15.52
N TYR A 230 -4.72 -6.12 15.85
CA TYR A 230 -4.83 -7.38 16.59
C TYR A 230 -3.63 -7.53 17.52
N LYS A 231 -3.77 -8.39 18.54
CA LYS A 231 -2.62 -8.74 19.40
C LYS A 231 -1.56 -9.47 18.59
N ASP A 232 -0.33 -8.99 18.67
CA ASP A 232 0.81 -9.55 17.95
C ASP A 232 2.09 -9.39 18.78
N ASN A 233 2.76 -10.51 19.07
CA ASN A 233 3.95 -10.53 19.92
C ASN A 233 5.12 -9.72 19.34
N TYR A 234 5.24 -9.66 18.00
CA TYR A 234 6.25 -8.83 17.36
C TYR A 234 5.95 -7.35 17.58
N ALA A 235 4.70 -6.91 17.32
CA ALA A 235 4.30 -5.53 17.54
C ALA A 235 4.48 -5.10 18.99
N GLU A 236 4.13 -5.96 19.96
CA GLU A 236 4.35 -5.70 21.38
C GLU A 236 5.84 -5.58 21.71
N SER A 237 6.68 -6.50 21.20
CA SER A 237 8.13 -6.44 21.41
C SER A 237 8.76 -5.16 20.84
N VAL A 238 8.26 -4.66 19.72
CA VAL A 238 8.71 -3.39 19.13
C VAL A 238 8.25 -2.20 19.99
N LYS A 239 6.99 -2.17 20.42
CA LYS A 239 6.45 -1.07 21.27
C LYS A 239 7.16 -0.98 22.63
N ASN A 240 7.61 -2.11 23.16
CA ASN A 240 8.38 -2.14 24.43
C ASN A 240 9.78 -1.47 24.33
N MET A 241 10.24 -1.13 23.11
CA MET A 241 11.48 -0.35 22.91
C MET A 241 11.27 1.17 23.11
N SER A 242 10.06 1.61 23.45
CA SER A 242 9.74 3.03 23.71
C SER A 242 10.66 3.65 24.77
N SER A 243 11.14 4.85 24.50
CA SER A 243 12.00 5.64 25.38
C SER A 243 11.84 7.14 25.06
N ASN A 244 12.60 7.99 25.74
CA ASN A 244 12.58 9.44 25.45
C ASN A 244 12.96 9.78 24.01
N ASN A 245 13.81 8.95 23.36
CA ASN A 245 14.24 9.14 21.96
C ASN A 245 13.53 8.22 20.97
N ILE A 246 12.70 7.28 21.42
CA ILE A 246 11.95 6.33 20.60
C ILE A 246 10.46 6.53 20.85
N VAL A 247 9.78 7.23 19.95
CA VAL A 247 8.41 7.70 20.12
C VAL A 247 7.45 6.90 19.25
N PHE A 248 6.45 6.27 19.85
CA PHE A 248 5.36 5.61 19.14
C PHE A 248 4.11 6.48 19.17
N THR A 249 3.57 6.82 18.01
CA THR A 249 2.35 7.63 17.89
C THR A 249 1.08 6.77 17.80
N GLY A 250 1.24 5.47 17.54
CA GLY A 250 0.14 4.62 17.11
C GLY A 250 -0.28 4.90 15.66
N TYR A 251 -1.49 4.43 15.30
CA TYR A 251 -2.05 4.66 13.97
C TYR A 251 -2.62 6.08 13.86
N ILE A 252 -2.19 6.82 12.85
CA ILE A 252 -2.68 8.18 12.55
C ILE A 252 -3.62 8.12 11.34
N CYS A 253 -4.88 8.48 11.54
CA CYS A 253 -5.90 8.53 10.49
C CYS A 253 -5.94 9.87 9.76
N ASP A 254 -5.62 10.95 10.47
CA ASP A 254 -5.69 12.31 9.95
C ASP A 254 -4.54 12.57 8.98
N ARG A 255 -4.89 13.02 7.77
CA ARG A 255 -3.91 13.28 6.70
C ARG A 255 -3.04 14.51 7.00
N ILE A 256 -3.59 15.52 7.68
CA ILE A 256 -2.85 16.73 8.03
C ILE A 256 -1.79 16.40 9.08
N GLU A 257 -2.17 15.63 10.12
CA GLU A 257 -1.24 15.17 11.15
C GLU A 257 -0.12 14.32 10.57
N LEU A 258 -0.46 13.38 9.69
CA LEU A 258 0.52 12.52 9.03
C LEU A 258 1.44 13.31 8.09
N THR A 259 0.89 14.22 7.29
CA THR A 259 1.65 15.14 6.42
C THR A 259 2.63 15.98 7.25
N THR A 260 2.18 16.47 8.40
CA THR A 260 3.03 17.25 9.31
C THR A 260 4.25 16.48 9.77
N LEU A 261 4.11 15.18 10.10
CA LEU A 261 5.25 14.35 10.47
C LEU A 261 6.22 14.13 9.31
N TYR A 262 5.73 13.87 8.12
CA TYR A 262 6.60 13.71 6.95
C TYR A 262 7.36 15.00 6.60
N LYS A 263 6.67 16.14 6.52
CA LYS A 263 7.30 17.43 6.15
C LYS A 263 8.36 17.92 7.12
N ASN A 264 8.22 17.55 8.39
CA ASN A 264 9.09 18.04 9.45
C ASN A 264 10.10 17.02 9.96
N CYS A 265 10.15 15.80 9.39
CA CYS A 265 11.18 14.82 9.74
C CYS A 265 12.56 15.23 9.20
N TYR A 266 13.61 14.78 9.89
CA TYR A 266 14.99 14.90 9.41
C TYR A 266 15.24 13.99 8.22
N ALA A 267 14.76 12.73 8.32
CA ALA A 267 14.65 11.80 7.21
C ALA A 267 13.55 10.77 7.46
N TYR A 268 12.98 10.26 6.36
CA TYR A 268 12.10 9.10 6.34
C TYR A 268 12.93 7.82 6.21
N VAL A 269 12.67 6.83 7.05
CA VAL A 269 13.38 5.55 7.06
C VAL A 269 12.46 4.43 6.64
N HIS A 270 12.80 3.74 5.57
CA HIS A 270 11.95 2.75 4.91
C HIS A 270 12.56 1.35 4.95
N GLY A 271 11.94 0.46 5.70
CA GLY A 271 12.41 -0.92 5.90
C GLY A 271 11.57 -2.02 5.23
N HIS A 272 10.58 -1.69 4.39
CA HIS A 272 9.72 -2.70 3.78
C HIS A 272 10.47 -3.56 2.77
N GLU A 273 10.26 -4.89 2.83
CA GLU A 273 10.93 -5.86 1.97
C GLU A 273 10.11 -6.28 0.75
N PHE A 274 8.81 -6.44 0.94
CA PHE A 274 7.91 -7.05 -0.05
C PHE A 274 6.81 -6.09 -0.45
N GLY A 275 6.46 -6.14 -1.72
CA GLY A 275 5.46 -5.29 -2.33
C GLY A 275 6.09 -4.45 -3.43
N GLY A 276 5.30 -4.06 -4.42
CA GLY A 276 5.75 -3.18 -5.50
C GLY A 276 5.85 -1.73 -5.03
N THR A 277 4.90 -0.90 -5.42
CA THR A 277 4.85 0.49 -4.98
C THR A 277 4.34 0.60 -3.55
N ASN A 278 5.13 1.17 -2.66
CA ASN A 278 4.73 1.34 -1.27
C ASN A 278 4.15 2.74 -1.00
N PRO A 279 2.86 2.86 -0.61
CA PRO A 279 2.23 4.17 -0.39
C PRO A 279 2.95 5.06 0.61
N THR A 280 3.59 4.48 1.65
CA THR A 280 4.30 5.29 2.66
C THR A 280 5.61 5.88 2.11
N MET A 281 6.28 5.18 1.19
CA MET A 281 7.43 5.70 0.46
C MET A 281 6.99 6.79 -0.54
N ILE A 282 5.91 6.57 -1.29
CA ILE A 282 5.37 7.58 -2.23
C ILE A 282 5.04 8.88 -1.48
N ASN A 283 4.42 8.78 -0.31
CA ASN A 283 4.11 9.94 0.53
C ASN A 283 5.38 10.70 0.94
N ALA A 284 6.45 9.99 1.31
CA ALA A 284 7.74 10.60 1.63
C ALA A 284 8.37 11.28 0.41
N LEU A 285 8.27 10.67 -0.76
CA LEU A 285 8.78 11.21 -2.02
C LEU A 285 8.00 12.45 -2.45
N ASP A 286 6.67 12.44 -2.34
CA ASP A 286 5.79 13.55 -2.67
C ASP A 286 6.10 14.79 -1.83
N LEU A 287 6.35 14.58 -0.53
CA LEU A 287 6.74 15.65 0.40
C LEU A 287 8.24 15.95 0.39
N ASN A 288 8.96 15.41 -0.58
CA ASN A 288 10.40 15.60 -0.77
C ASN A 288 11.26 15.29 0.47
N CYS A 289 10.84 14.34 1.31
CA CYS A 289 11.64 13.89 2.46
C CYS A 289 13.02 13.37 2.00
N GLN A 290 14.05 13.54 2.80
CA GLN A 290 15.26 12.75 2.68
C GLN A 290 14.95 11.29 3.03
N VAL A 291 15.54 10.32 2.33
CA VAL A 291 15.16 8.91 2.47
C VAL A 291 16.37 8.03 2.78
N LEU A 292 16.22 7.19 3.80
CA LEU A 292 17.07 6.03 4.06
C LEU A 292 16.22 4.78 3.78
N ALA A 293 16.64 3.91 2.87
CA ALA A 293 15.81 2.78 2.45
C ALA A 293 16.56 1.46 2.45
N LEU A 294 15.83 0.39 2.78
CA LEU A 294 16.31 -0.98 2.64
C LEU A 294 16.61 -1.29 1.17
N ASP A 295 17.74 -1.94 0.92
CA ASP A 295 18.19 -2.38 -0.40
C ASP A 295 17.29 -3.50 -0.95
N THR A 296 16.31 -3.11 -1.75
CA THR A 296 15.44 -4.01 -2.51
C THR A 296 15.19 -3.44 -3.90
N ALA A 297 14.96 -4.29 -4.88
CA ALA A 297 14.65 -3.85 -6.25
C ALA A 297 13.43 -2.90 -6.30
N PHE A 298 12.41 -3.15 -5.47
CA PHE A 298 11.22 -2.31 -5.37
C PHE A 298 11.52 -0.91 -4.82
N ASN A 299 12.33 -0.84 -3.76
CA ASN A 299 12.71 0.45 -3.17
C ASN A 299 13.62 1.24 -4.11
N GLN A 300 14.56 0.57 -4.80
CA GLN A 300 15.41 1.20 -5.81
C GLN A 300 14.61 1.75 -6.99
N GLU A 301 13.59 1.01 -7.48
CA GLU A 301 12.69 1.49 -8.54
C GLU A 301 11.96 2.78 -8.13
N MET A 302 11.46 2.86 -6.89
CA MET A 302 10.79 4.07 -6.40
C MET A 302 11.72 5.26 -6.21
N LEU A 303 13.00 5.01 -5.93
CA LEU A 303 14.04 6.03 -5.66
C LEU A 303 14.83 6.42 -6.88
N GLU A 304 14.50 5.95 -8.07
CA GLU A 304 15.24 6.05 -9.32
C GLU A 304 15.91 7.43 -9.55
N ASP A 305 15.15 8.51 -9.37
CA ASP A 305 15.62 9.89 -9.60
C ASP A 305 15.97 10.65 -8.31
N LYS A 306 15.89 9.98 -7.15
CA LYS A 306 16.11 10.63 -5.86
C LYS A 306 17.40 10.16 -5.20
N THR A 307 18.29 11.09 -4.92
CA THR A 307 19.48 10.78 -4.12
C THR A 307 19.06 10.39 -2.70
N SER A 308 19.43 9.18 -2.28
CA SER A 308 19.04 8.57 -1.01
C SER A 308 20.18 7.71 -0.44
N ILE A 309 20.07 7.29 0.81
CA ILE A 309 20.98 6.31 1.40
C ILE A 309 20.31 4.95 1.41
N ILE A 310 21.00 3.96 0.86
CA ILE A 310 20.53 2.57 0.80
C ILE A 310 21.32 1.74 1.82
N PHE A 311 20.61 0.91 2.61
CA PHE A 311 21.21 0.03 3.59
C PHE A 311 20.79 -1.43 3.38
N LYS A 312 21.66 -2.37 3.75
CA LYS A 312 21.38 -3.81 3.74
C LYS A 312 20.61 -4.24 4.99
N LYS A 313 19.97 -5.40 4.95
CA LYS A 313 19.20 -5.97 6.06
C LYS A 313 20.12 -6.57 7.14
N ASP A 314 20.97 -5.76 7.69
CA ASP A 314 21.81 -6.11 8.83
C ASP A 314 22.01 -4.89 9.75
N LEU A 315 22.24 -5.15 11.03
CA LEU A 315 22.31 -4.14 12.08
C LEU A 315 23.40 -3.09 11.81
N LYS A 316 24.58 -3.53 11.36
CA LYS A 316 25.72 -2.64 11.09
C LYS A 316 25.45 -1.70 9.93
N SER A 317 24.87 -2.24 8.84
CA SER A 317 24.51 -1.43 7.67
C SER A 317 23.45 -0.39 8.00
N VAL A 318 22.44 -0.77 8.79
CA VAL A 318 21.41 0.17 9.27
C VAL A 318 22.02 1.24 10.16
N ALA A 319 22.86 0.88 11.17
CA ALA A 319 23.50 1.86 12.03
C ALA A 319 24.41 2.83 11.26
N ASN A 320 25.21 2.34 10.31
CA ASN A 320 26.06 3.15 9.45
C ASN A 320 25.22 4.12 8.60
N SER A 321 24.04 3.70 8.10
CA SER A 321 23.19 4.56 7.28
C SER A 321 22.73 5.83 8.01
N PHE A 322 22.41 5.74 9.29
CA PHE A 322 22.09 6.91 10.12
C PHE A 322 23.31 7.83 10.27
N SER A 323 24.48 7.28 10.64
CA SER A 323 25.71 8.05 10.82
C SER A 323 26.18 8.72 9.53
N ASP A 324 26.12 8.02 8.41
CA ASP A 324 26.52 8.54 7.11
C ASP A 324 25.53 9.60 6.60
N PHE A 325 24.24 9.42 6.88
CA PHE A 325 23.23 10.43 6.57
C PHE A 325 23.49 11.73 7.32
N GLU A 326 23.77 11.69 8.62
CA GLU A 326 24.08 12.89 9.40
C GLU A 326 25.30 13.64 8.87
N LYS A 327 26.34 12.92 8.41
CA LYS A 327 27.53 13.53 7.77
C LYS A 327 27.25 14.16 6.41
N THR A 328 26.31 13.58 5.65
CA THR A 328 26.06 13.96 4.25
C THR A 328 24.78 14.76 4.04
N TYR A 329 24.03 15.03 5.09
CA TYR A 329 22.70 15.67 5.03
C TYR A 329 22.64 16.93 4.16
N SER A 330 23.61 17.86 4.34
CA SER A 330 23.64 19.11 3.58
C SER A 330 23.81 18.90 2.07
N LEU A 331 24.58 17.88 1.68
CA LEU A 331 24.80 17.52 0.26
C LEU A 331 23.58 16.87 -0.36
N LEU A 332 22.96 15.92 0.37
CA LEU A 332 21.74 15.24 -0.07
C LEU A 332 20.59 16.21 -0.22
N ASN A 333 20.45 17.13 0.73
CA ASN A 333 19.41 18.15 0.68
C ASN A 333 19.54 19.06 -0.54
N LYS A 334 20.77 19.52 -0.86
CA LYS A 334 21.03 20.30 -2.06
C LYS A 334 20.73 19.54 -3.35
N LYS A 335 21.12 18.26 -3.43
CA LYS A 335 20.87 17.43 -4.62
C LYS A 335 19.37 17.18 -4.87
N ASN A 336 18.60 17.04 -3.81
CA ASN A 336 17.16 16.74 -3.89
C ASN A 336 16.27 18.00 -4.00
N ILE A 337 16.83 19.21 -4.04
CA ILE A 337 16.03 20.45 -4.03
C ILE A 337 15.06 20.55 -5.23
N ASN A 338 15.43 19.97 -6.37
CA ASN A 338 14.63 19.97 -7.61
C ASN A 338 13.89 18.64 -7.85
N TYR A 339 13.87 17.75 -6.86
CA TYR A 339 13.15 16.49 -7.04
C TYR A 339 11.64 16.75 -7.19
N LYS A 340 11.05 16.11 -8.19
CA LYS A 340 9.61 16.12 -8.41
C LYS A 340 9.12 14.67 -8.46
N LEU A 341 8.05 14.39 -7.76
CA LEU A 341 7.43 13.08 -7.80
C LEU A 341 7.04 12.73 -9.24
N PRO A 342 7.45 11.58 -9.79
CA PRO A 342 7.06 11.13 -11.12
C PRO A 342 5.54 11.08 -11.29
N ILE A 343 5.04 11.52 -12.46
CA ILE A 343 3.59 11.61 -12.75
C ILE A 343 2.87 10.28 -12.57
N LYS A 344 3.55 9.15 -12.75
CA LYS A 344 3.02 7.79 -12.53
C LYS A 344 2.47 7.57 -11.13
N TYR A 345 2.86 8.38 -10.14
CA TYR A 345 2.38 8.36 -8.75
C TYR A 345 1.29 9.40 -8.46
N SER A 346 0.80 10.13 -9.46
CA SER A 346 -0.33 11.04 -9.28
C SER A 346 -1.67 10.31 -9.47
N TRP A 347 -2.65 10.58 -8.61
CA TRP A 347 -3.97 9.96 -8.71
C TRP A 347 -4.68 10.26 -10.02
N ASN A 348 -4.48 11.44 -10.61
CA ASN A 348 -5.06 11.76 -11.91
C ASN A 348 -4.55 10.81 -13.00
N TYR A 349 -3.24 10.58 -13.07
CA TYR A 349 -2.64 9.63 -14.01
C TYR A 349 -3.10 8.19 -13.75
N ILE A 350 -3.14 7.77 -12.49
CA ILE A 350 -3.54 6.43 -12.08
C ILE A 350 -5.00 6.15 -12.48
N VAL A 351 -5.91 7.07 -12.18
CA VAL A 351 -7.34 6.92 -12.53
C VAL A 351 -7.55 6.86 -14.02
N GLU A 352 -6.90 7.74 -14.80
CA GLU A 352 -6.95 7.68 -16.26
C GLU A 352 -6.39 6.37 -16.81
N SER A 353 -5.30 5.86 -16.22
CA SER A 353 -4.73 4.56 -16.61
C SER A 353 -5.72 3.43 -16.39
N TYR A 354 -6.42 3.39 -15.24
CA TYR A 354 -7.48 2.41 -14.99
C TYR A 354 -8.68 2.57 -15.93
N ILE A 355 -9.13 3.79 -16.20
CA ILE A 355 -10.23 4.04 -17.14
C ILE A 355 -9.86 3.53 -18.53
N ASN A 356 -8.69 3.86 -19.04
CA ASN A 356 -8.21 3.41 -20.35
C ASN A 356 -8.10 1.88 -20.42
N LEU A 357 -7.60 1.26 -19.34
CA LEU A 357 -7.55 -0.19 -19.22
C LEU A 357 -8.96 -0.81 -19.26
N PHE A 358 -9.91 -0.27 -18.50
CA PHE A 358 -11.28 -0.76 -18.46
C PHE A 358 -11.97 -0.63 -19.83
N LEU A 359 -11.79 0.49 -20.51
CA LEU A 359 -12.29 0.71 -21.88
C LEU A 359 -11.71 -0.33 -22.86
N LYS A 360 -10.40 -0.58 -22.78
CA LYS A 360 -9.71 -1.58 -23.60
C LYS A 360 -10.28 -2.99 -23.40
N ILE A 361 -10.48 -3.41 -22.14
CA ILE A 361 -10.97 -4.76 -21.78
C ILE A 361 -12.45 -4.93 -22.20
N THR A 362 -13.26 -3.91 -22.02
CA THR A 362 -14.71 -3.97 -22.32
C THR A 362 -15.05 -3.70 -23.78
N ASN A 363 -14.08 -3.29 -24.60
CA ASN A 363 -14.31 -2.76 -25.96
C ASN A 363 -15.33 -1.61 -25.97
N PHE A 364 -15.41 -0.86 -24.88
CA PHE A 364 -16.25 0.32 -24.75
C PHE A 364 -15.58 1.44 -25.54
N GLN A 365 -15.85 1.54 -26.84
CA GLN A 365 -15.55 2.77 -27.58
C GLN A 365 -16.54 3.83 -27.12
N ASN A 366 -16.04 5.03 -26.80
CA ASN A 366 -16.90 6.17 -26.50
C ASN A 366 -17.91 6.34 -27.66
N LYS A 367 -19.15 5.93 -27.40
CA LYS A 367 -20.28 6.26 -28.30
C LYS A 367 -20.73 7.68 -28.01
#